data_9c38d28177cdc304163226f7ecabe67a
#
_entry.id   9c38d28177cdc304163226f7ecabe67a
#
_cell.length_a   1.000
_cell.length_b   1.000
_cell.length_c   1.000
_cell.angle_alpha   90.00
_cell.angle_beta   90.00
_cell.angle_gamma   90.00
#
_symmetry.space_group_name_H-M   'P 1'
#
loop_
_entity.id
_entity.type
_entity.pdbx_description
1 polymer ?
#
loop_
_entity_poly.entity_id
_entity_poly.type
_entity_poly.pdbx_seq_one_letter_code
_entity_poly.pdbx_strand_id
1 'polypeptide(L)'
;MNPQSSPYQTCSALTLAEALPLDPHGPLYQGAFAYLNQESTAYQDGWPFTVESNDGYPHAPWMGYDPKRNDAESFGLNLGLARQILTHDCKDAALKAKAERIVKKSLDLLFTQEDFGEMGVDTFCGWLKQLDKLPQSAYSQDQIQERIVTLIEKRVERDPERWKVYTPRPSYFVRSRTDAAYPRLKALVEAELDYLIDTCPENDVWEIPWSWFGLYPEAFQVARTWWKSWKAIENLAFLMAFDRIEPVKKGNENHE
;
A
#
# COMPACT_ATOMS: atom_id res chain seq x y z
N MET A 1 -2.55 -18.09 11.71
CA MET A 1 -2.07 -17.45 10.47
C MET A 1 -1.60 -18.53 9.49
N ASN A 2 -1.84 -18.32 8.19
CA ASN A 2 -1.33 -19.21 7.15
C ASN A 2 0.21 -19.17 7.14
N PRO A 3 0.93 -20.30 7.35
CA PRO A 3 2.39 -20.33 7.30
C PRO A 3 2.95 -20.37 5.88
N GLN A 4 2.09 -20.56 4.88
CA GLN A 4 2.51 -20.57 3.47
C GLN A 4 2.57 -19.14 2.93
N SER A 5 3.61 -18.86 2.17
CA SER A 5 3.76 -17.56 1.49
C SER A 5 2.67 -17.36 0.44
N SER A 6 2.27 -16.10 0.24
CA SER A 6 1.39 -15.71 -0.86
C SER A 6 1.94 -14.47 -1.57
N PRO A 7 1.59 -14.23 -2.83
CA PRO A 7 2.01 -13.02 -3.55
C PRO A 7 1.57 -11.73 -2.83
N TYR A 8 0.36 -11.71 -2.25
CA TYR A 8 -0.13 -10.56 -1.48
C TYR A 8 0.73 -10.27 -0.24
N GLN A 9 1.03 -11.29 0.57
CA GLN A 9 1.89 -11.14 1.75
C GLN A 9 3.32 -10.75 1.36
N THR A 10 3.82 -11.29 0.25
CA THR A 10 5.13 -10.92 -0.30
C THR A 10 5.15 -9.45 -0.71
N CYS A 11 4.11 -8.95 -1.39
CA CYS A 11 3.98 -7.54 -1.74
C CYS A 11 3.97 -6.64 -0.48
N SER A 12 3.20 -7.02 0.53
CA SER A 12 3.12 -6.28 1.81
C SER A 12 4.47 -6.26 2.54
N ALA A 13 5.18 -7.39 2.56
CA ALA A 13 6.50 -7.49 3.18
C ALA A 13 7.54 -6.61 2.46
N LEU A 14 7.53 -6.59 1.12
CA LEU A 14 8.40 -5.73 0.33
C LEU A 14 8.09 -4.25 0.52
N THR A 15 6.80 -3.88 0.60
CA THR A 15 6.38 -2.51 0.90
C THR A 15 6.84 -2.06 2.29
N LEU A 16 6.77 -2.94 3.29
CA LEU A 16 7.31 -2.66 4.61
C LEU A 16 8.84 -2.52 4.58
N ALA A 17 9.52 -3.38 3.82
CA ALA A 17 10.96 -3.37 3.68
C ALA A 17 11.49 -2.05 3.09
N GLU A 18 10.73 -1.39 2.19
CA GLU A 18 11.06 -0.07 1.65
C GLU A 18 11.13 1.03 2.71
N ALA A 19 10.38 0.89 3.80
CA ALA A 19 10.39 1.85 4.91
C ALA A 19 11.57 1.62 5.89
N LEU A 20 12.31 0.54 5.72
CA LEU A 20 13.42 0.13 6.56
C LEU A 20 14.77 0.32 5.82
N PRO A 21 15.88 0.57 6.52
CA PRO A 21 17.20 0.70 5.90
C PRO A 21 17.77 -0.67 5.51
N LEU A 22 17.03 -1.42 4.69
CA LEU A 22 17.43 -2.75 4.21
C LEU A 22 18.15 -2.63 2.88
N ASP A 23 19.14 -3.52 2.69
CA ASP A 23 19.86 -3.62 1.42
C ASP A 23 18.90 -4.14 0.31
N PRO A 24 18.64 -3.35 -0.75
CA PRO A 24 17.80 -3.77 -1.88
C PRO A 24 18.39 -4.95 -2.67
N HIS A 25 19.68 -5.23 -2.51
CA HIS A 25 20.36 -6.40 -3.10
C HIS A 25 20.38 -7.60 -2.14
N GLY A 26 19.88 -7.42 -0.92
CA GLY A 26 19.95 -8.39 0.16
C GLY A 26 19.06 -9.62 -0.03
N PRO A 27 19.23 -10.64 0.84
CA PRO A 27 18.56 -11.92 0.69
C PRO A 27 17.03 -11.84 0.78
N LEU A 28 16.48 -10.83 1.47
CA LEU A 28 15.04 -10.63 1.56
C LEU A 28 14.43 -10.35 0.17
N TYR A 29 14.96 -9.38 -0.57
CA TYR A 29 14.48 -9.05 -1.90
C TYR A 29 14.73 -10.18 -2.89
N GLN A 30 15.92 -10.78 -2.88
CA GLN A 30 16.27 -11.88 -3.77
C GLN A 30 15.41 -13.13 -3.51
N GLY A 31 15.12 -13.45 -2.25
CA GLY A 31 14.22 -14.53 -1.86
C GLY A 31 12.78 -14.29 -2.31
N ALA A 32 12.27 -13.05 -2.15
CA ALA A 32 10.96 -12.66 -2.61
C ALA A 32 10.84 -12.76 -4.14
N PHE A 33 11.84 -12.31 -4.89
CA PHE A 33 11.86 -12.41 -6.35
C PHE A 33 11.94 -13.86 -6.82
N ALA A 34 12.76 -14.69 -6.17
CA ALA A 34 12.82 -16.12 -6.46
C ALA A 34 11.47 -16.81 -6.21
N TYR A 35 10.75 -16.45 -5.14
CA TYR A 35 9.40 -16.94 -4.86
C TYR A 35 8.40 -16.49 -5.96
N LEU A 36 8.40 -15.23 -6.34
CA LEU A 36 7.49 -14.68 -7.36
C LEU A 36 7.74 -15.24 -8.76
N ASN A 37 8.92 -15.78 -9.02
CA ASN A 37 9.30 -16.40 -10.29
C ASN A 37 8.94 -17.89 -10.39
N GLN A 38 8.37 -18.49 -9.31
CA GLN A 38 7.94 -19.87 -9.35
C GLN A 38 6.66 -20.03 -10.17
N GLU A 39 6.58 -21.11 -10.94
CA GLU A 39 5.40 -21.43 -11.73
C GLU A 39 4.13 -21.61 -10.85
N SER A 40 4.30 -22.17 -9.65
CA SER A 40 3.24 -22.36 -8.67
C SER A 40 2.63 -21.07 -8.11
N THR A 41 3.29 -19.92 -8.29
CA THR A 41 2.77 -18.61 -7.87
C THR A 41 2.10 -17.84 -9.00
N ALA A 42 2.12 -18.36 -10.23
CA ALA A 42 1.57 -17.67 -11.40
C ALA A 42 0.04 -17.75 -11.43
N TYR A 43 -0.56 -16.64 -11.88
CA TYR A 43 -1.99 -16.55 -12.17
C TYR A 43 -2.19 -15.65 -13.38
N GLN A 44 -2.71 -16.20 -14.47
CA GLN A 44 -2.78 -15.50 -15.76
C GLN A 44 -1.42 -14.87 -16.15
N ASP A 45 -1.39 -13.59 -16.49
CA ASP A 45 -0.16 -12.85 -16.80
C ASP A 45 0.61 -12.34 -15.55
N GLY A 46 0.11 -12.62 -14.35
CA GLY A 46 0.63 -12.05 -13.11
C GLY A 46 0.60 -13.02 -11.92
N TRP A 47 0.06 -12.57 -10.79
CA TRP A 47 -0.05 -13.29 -9.52
C TRP A 47 -1.45 -13.16 -8.94
N PRO A 48 -1.96 -14.19 -8.22
CA PRO A 48 -3.29 -14.16 -7.64
C PRO A 48 -3.33 -13.27 -6.38
N PHE A 49 -4.47 -12.60 -6.16
CA PHE A 49 -4.72 -11.82 -4.95
C PHE A 49 -4.87 -12.73 -3.73
N THR A 50 -5.64 -13.84 -3.86
CA THR A 50 -5.84 -14.84 -2.81
C THR A 50 -5.35 -16.21 -3.26
N VAL A 51 -4.93 -17.04 -2.30
CA VAL A 51 -4.41 -18.41 -2.52
C VAL A 51 -5.26 -19.43 -1.77
N GLU A 52 -5.42 -20.64 -2.33
CA GLU A 52 -6.24 -21.72 -1.76
C GLU A 52 -5.86 -22.08 -0.32
N SER A 53 -4.58 -22.00 -0.01
CA SER A 53 -4.10 -22.31 1.34
C SER A 53 -4.63 -21.38 2.43
N ASN A 54 -5.20 -20.23 2.09
CA ASN A 54 -5.80 -19.34 3.09
C ASN A 54 -7.01 -19.97 3.77
N ASP A 55 -7.80 -20.76 3.05
CA ASP A 55 -9.04 -21.36 3.58
C ASP A 55 -8.80 -22.38 4.69
N GLY A 56 -7.57 -22.90 4.80
CA GLY A 56 -7.15 -23.78 5.89
C GLY A 56 -6.83 -23.08 7.22
N TYR A 57 -6.85 -21.74 7.26
CA TYR A 57 -6.41 -20.95 8.41
C TYR A 57 -7.35 -19.77 8.69
N PRO A 58 -7.41 -19.25 9.92
CA PRO A 58 -8.12 -17.99 10.21
C PRO A 58 -7.56 -16.85 9.38
N HIS A 59 -8.45 -16.14 8.67
CA HIS A 59 -8.12 -15.04 7.77
C HIS A 59 -9.25 -14.00 7.72
N ALA A 60 -8.96 -12.82 7.21
CA ALA A 60 -9.96 -11.82 6.93
C ALA A 60 -10.94 -12.31 5.84
N PRO A 61 -12.24 -11.95 5.90
CA PRO A 61 -13.23 -12.44 4.93
C PRO A 61 -12.87 -12.21 3.45
N TRP A 62 -12.18 -11.10 3.18
CA TRP A 62 -11.72 -10.75 1.84
C TRP A 62 -10.44 -11.47 1.40
N MET A 63 -9.81 -12.26 2.29
CA MET A 63 -8.62 -13.05 2.00
C MET A 63 -8.93 -14.54 1.76
N GLY A 64 -10.19 -14.99 1.88
CA GLY A 64 -10.62 -16.31 1.47
C GLY A 64 -10.41 -16.51 -0.04
N TYR A 65 -10.08 -17.75 -0.43
CA TYR A 65 -9.82 -18.05 -1.84
C TYR A 65 -11.10 -17.91 -2.69
N ASP A 66 -11.03 -17.11 -3.72
CA ASP A 66 -12.09 -16.92 -4.70
C ASP A 66 -11.49 -16.61 -6.07
N PRO A 67 -11.62 -17.52 -7.07
CA PRO A 67 -11.13 -17.26 -8.42
C PRO A 67 -11.70 -16.00 -9.05
N LYS A 68 -12.99 -15.70 -8.81
CA LYS A 68 -13.63 -14.47 -9.36
C LYS A 68 -13.03 -13.22 -8.73
N ARG A 69 -12.69 -13.28 -7.45
CA ARG A 69 -11.98 -12.20 -6.77
C ARG A 69 -10.57 -12.02 -7.32
N ASN A 70 -9.87 -13.11 -7.61
CA ASN A 70 -8.55 -13.03 -8.24
C ASN A 70 -8.61 -12.35 -9.60
N ASP A 71 -9.65 -12.60 -10.41
CA ASP A 71 -9.84 -11.91 -11.68
C ASP A 71 -10.07 -10.40 -11.50
N ALA A 72 -10.82 -10.00 -10.49
CA ALA A 72 -11.18 -8.61 -10.24
C ALA A 72 -10.09 -7.81 -9.51
N GLU A 73 -9.42 -8.43 -8.52
CA GLU A 73 -8.62 -7.70 -7.52
C GLU A 73 -7.10 -7.85 -7.70
N SER A 74 -6.65 -8.79 -8.56
CA SER A 74 -5.21 -8.99 -8.78
C SER A 74 -4.51 -7.81 -9.46
N PHE A 75 -5.26 -6.89 -10.09
CA PHE A 75 -4.70 -5.74 -10.79
C PHE A 75 -3.75 -4.90 -9.90
N GLY A 76 -4.26 -4.43 -8.76
CA GLY A 76 -3.48 -3.60 -7.83
C GLY A 76 -2.25 -4.33 -7.29
N LEU A 77 -2.43 -5.60 -6.88
CA LEU A 77 -1.33 -6.45 -6.44
C LEU A 77 -0.25 -6.60 -7.51
N ASN A 78 -0.65 -6.89 -8.74
CA ASN A 78 0.27 -7.11 -9.85
C ASN A 78 1.08 -5.85 -10.18
N LEU A 79 0.44 -4.69 -10.20
CA LEU A 79 1.12 -3.41 -10.44
C LEU A 79 2.09 -3.07 -9.29
N GLY A 80 1.72 -3.37 -8.02
CA GLY A 80 2.57 -3.21 -6.86
C GLY A 80 3.81 -4.11 -6.90
N LEU A 81 3.63 -5.41 -7.19
CA LEU A 81 4.73 -6.35 -7.34
C LEU A 81 5.64 -6.00 -8.53
N ALA A 82 5.06 -5.57 -9.65
CA ALA A 82 5.83 -5.12 -10.81
C ALA A 82 6.71 -3.91 -10.46
N ARG A 83 6.20 -2.95 -9.65
CA ARG A 83 6.99 -1.85 -9.12
C ARG A 83 8.18 -2.36 -8.31
N GLN A 84 7.94 -3.23 -7.33
CA GLN A 84 9.00 -3.81 -6.51
C GLN A 84 10.11 -4.47 -7.35
N ILE A 85 9.73 -5.24 -8.36
CA ILE A 85 10.67 -5.93 -9.25
C ILE A 85 11.50 -4.96 -10.09
N LEU A 86 10.89 -3.88 -10.60
CA LEU A 86 11.56 -2.94 -11.49
C LEU A 86 12.39 -1.88 -10.75
N THR A 87 12.09 -1.62 -9.49
CA THR A 87 12.76 -0.58 -8.69
C THR A 87 13.83 -1.12 -7.74
N HIS A 88 13.85 -2.43 -7.47
CA HIS A 88 14.80 -3.09 -6.57
C HIS A 88 15.57 -4.18 -7.32
N ASP A 89 16.68 -3.88 -7.84
CA ASP A 89 17.73 -4.72 -8.45
C ASP A 89 17.43 -6.23 -8.67
N CYS A 90 16.25 -6.55 -9.20
CA CYS A 90 15.92 -7.91 -9.63
C CYS A 90 16.88 -8.35 -10.73
N LYS A 91 17.55 -9.49 -10.57
CA LYS A 91 18.52 -10.02 -11.56
C LYS A 91 17.86 -10.91 -12.61
N ASP A 92 16.66 -11.41 -12.36
CA ASP A 92 15.95 -12.32 -13.28
C ASP A 92 15.33 -11.53 -14.45
N ALA A 93 15.83 -11.80 -15.65
CA ALA A 93 15.39 -11.13 -16.86
C ALA A 93 13.95 -11.49 -17.27
N ALA A 94 13.51 -12.73 -17.00
CA ALA A 94 12.15 -13.17 -17.34
C ALA A 94 11.13 -12.51 -16.41
N LEU A 95 11.46 -12.42 -15.11
CA LEU A 95 10.63 -11.76 -14.11
C LEU A 95 10.53 -10.25 -14.39
N LYS A 96 11.63 -9.59 -14.76
CA LYS A 96 11.61 -8.19 -15.20
C LYS A 96 10.71 -7.98 -16.43
N ALA A 97 10.86 -8.82 -17.45
CA ALA A 97 10.04 -8.73 -18.65
C ALA A 97 8.54 -8.95 -18.34
N LYS A 98 8.20 -9.85 -17.39
CA LYS A 98 6.83 -10.01 -16.89
C LYS A 98 6.34 -8.72 -16.22
N ALA A 99 7.14 -8.13 -15.34
CA ALA A 99 6.81 -6.89 -14.64
C ALA A 99 6.60 -5.71 -15.62
N GLU A 100 7.47 -5.57 -16.63
CA GLU A 100 7.33 -4.53 -17.67
C GLU A 100 6.04 -4.68 -18.46
N ARG A 101 5.63 -5.91 -18.83
CA ARG A 101 4.36 -6.14 -19.52
C ARG A 101 3.16 -5.72 -18.66
N ILE A 102 3.20 -6.07 -17.37
CA ILE A 102 2.16 -5.67 -16.40
C ILE A 102 2.06 -4.15 -16.33
N VAL A 103 3.18 -3.44 -16.18
CA VAL A 103 3.18 -1.98 -16.08
C VAL A 103 2.68 -1.34 -17.37
N LYS A 104 3.14 -1.78 -18.56
CA LYS A 104 2.68 -1.26 -19.85
C LYS A 104 1.17 -1.38 -20.00
N LYS A 105 0.63 -2.59 -19.76
CA LYS A 105 -0.82 -2.83 -19.78
C LYS A 105 -1.57 -1.93 -18.78
N SER A 106 -1.00 -1.74 -17.59
CA SER A 106 -1.60 -0.88 -16.56
C SER A 106 -1.59 0.60 -16.96
N LEU A 107 -0.56 1.07 -17.64
CA LEU A 107 -0.50 2.44 -18.15
C LEU A 107 -1.54 2.67 -19.26
N ASP A 108 -1.77 1.71 -20.16
CA ASP A 108 -2.84 1.82 -21.15
C ASP A 108 -4.22 1.90 -20.47
N LEU A 109 -4.45 1.09 -19.43
CA LEU A 109 -5.67 1.15 -18.63
C LEU A 109 -5.81 2.47 -17.87
N LEU A 110 -4.72 3.04 -17.37
CA LEU A 110 -4.71 4.32 -16.65
C LEU A 110 -5.38 5.45 -17.46
N PHE A 111 -5.22 5.43 -18.78
CA PHE A 111 -5.77 6.44 -19.67
C PHE A 111 -7.13 6.10 -20.29
N THR A 112 -7.58 4.85 -20.15
CA THR A 112 -8.83 4.36 -20.74
C THR A 112 -9.91 4.05 -19.73
N GLN A 113 -9.57 3.92 -18.44
CA GLN A 113 -10.52 3.59 -17.37
C GLN A 113 -10.60 4.72 -16.34
N GLU A 114 -11.77 4.83 -15.68
CA GLU A 114 -12.02 5.78 -14.59
C GLU A 114 -12.07 5.09 -13.23
N ASP A 115 -12.41 3.81 -13.18
CA ASP A 115 -12.50 3.03 -11.95
C ASP A 115 -11.53 1.85 -12.00
N PHE A 116 -10.72 1.73 -10.95
CA PHE A 116 -9.72 0.69 -10.75
C PHE A 116 -10.00 -0.16 -9.51
N GLY A 117 -11.22 -0.12 -9.00
CA GLY A 117 -11.58 -0.80 -7.75
C GLY A 117 -10.97 -0.14 -6.51
N GLU A 118 -11.09 -0.82 -5.39
CA GLU A 118 -10.66 -0.25 -4.10
C GLU A 118 -9.15 0.02 -4.01
N MET A 119 -8.34 -0.85 -4.58
CA MET A 119 -6.87 -0.81 -4.44
C MET A 119 -6.14 -0.29 -5.68
N GLY A 120 -6.83 -0.02 -6.77
CA GLY A 120 -6.16 0.26 -8.03
C GLY A 120 -5.46 1.61 -8.09
N VAL A 121 -6.10 2.69 -7.62
CA VAL A 121 -5.50 4.04 -7.62
C VAL A 121 -4.33 4.11 -6.65
N ASP A 122 -4.45 3.50 -5.47
CA ASP A 122 -3.39 3.46 -4.45
C ASP A 122 -2.09 2.87 -4.98
N THR A 123 -2.22 1.84 -5.81
CA THR A 123 -1.05 1.17 -6.40
C THR A 123 -0.32 2.06 -7.41
N PHE A 124 -1.05 2.89 -8.16
CA PHE A 124 -0.42 3.91 -9.02
C PHE A 124 0.32 4.98 -8.20
N CYS A 125 -0.14 5.32 -6.99
CA CYS A 125 0.53 6.30 -6.14
C CYS A 125 1.98 5.91 -5.81
N GLY A 126 2.27 4.60 -5.67
CA GLY A 126 3.62 4.12 -5.48
C GLY A 126 4.58 4.48 -6.61
N TRP A 127 4.08 4.67 -7.84
CA TRP A 127 4.89 5.08 -8.98
C TRP A 127 5.18 6.57 -9.04
N LEU A 128 4.40 7.43 -8.38
CA LEU A 128 4.61 8.89 -8.41
C LEU A 128 6.01 9.32 -7.94
N LYS A 129 6.64 8.52 -7.09
CA LYS A 129 8.01 8.76 -6.60
C LYS A 129 9.10 8.12 -7.47
N GLN A 130 8.73 7.37 -8.48
CA GLN A 130 9.63 6.50 -9.28
C GLN A 130 9.25 6.51 -10.76
N LEU A 131 8.72 7.63 -11.26
CA LEU A 131 8.31 7.78 -12.67
C LEU A 131 9.47 7.54 -13.65
N ASP A 132 10.70 7.83 -13.23
CA ASP A 132 11.93 7.57 -13.97
C ASP A 132 12.25 6.08 -14.17
N LYS A 133 11.63 5.20 -13.36
CA LYS A 133 11.76 3.74 -13.43
C LYS A 133 10.69 3.07 -14.29
N LEU A 134 9.70 3.83 -14.75
CA LEU A 134 8.67 3.29 -15.62
C LEU A 134 9.27 2.79 -16.94
N PRO A 135 8.80 1.66 -17.47
CA PRO A 135 9.18 1.24 -18.81
C PRO A 135 8.70 2.25 -19.86
N GLN A 136 9.39 2.28 -21.00
CA GLN A 136 8.99 3.14 -22.10
C GLN A 136 7.52 2.92 -22.48
N SER A 137 6.77 4.02 -22.59
CA SER A 137 5.34 4.03 -22.92
C SER A 137 5.02 5.15 -23.92
N ALA A 138 3.79 5.17 -24.42
CA ALA A 138 3.29 6.24 -25.29
C ALA A 138 3.02 7.55 -24.52
N TYR A 139 3.03 7.51 -23.20
CA TYR A 139 2.67 8.64 -22.32
C TYR A 139 3.93 9.21 -21.67
N SER A 140 4.01 10.53 -21.57
CA SER A 140 5.07 11.19 -20.83
C SER A 140 4.88 11.03 -19.31
N GLN A 141 5.95 11.20 -18.54
CA GLN A 141 5.89 11.16 -17.07
C GLN A 141 4.91 12.20 -16.52
N ASP A 142 4.89 13.39 -17.10
CA ASP A 142 3.96 14.47 -16.69
C ASP A 142 2.49 14.08 -16.95
N GLN A 143 2.19 13.45 -18.10
CA GLN A 143 0.86 12.95 -18.39
C GLN A 143 0.43 11.86 -17.40
N ILE A 144 1.32 10.93 -17.08
CA ILE A 144 1.08 9.86 -16.12
C ILE A 144 0.83 10.46 -14.73
N GLN A 145 1.69 11.36 -14.27
CA GLN A 145 1.53 12.03 -12.98
C GLN A 145 0.20 12.78 -12.88
N GLU A 146 -0.10 13.60 -13.89
CA GLU A 146 -1.34 14.39 -13.93
C GLU A 146 -2.58 13.50 -13.88
N ARG A 147 -2.56 12.39 -14.62
CA ARG A 147 -3.67 11.44 -14.65
C ARG A 147 -3.86 10.75 -13.29
N ILE A 148 -2.78 10.30 -12.66
CA ILE A 148 -2.84 9.67 -11.32
C ILE A 148 -3.39 10.68 -10.30
N VAL A 149 -2.88 11.91 -10.29
CA VAL A 149 -3.34 12.95 -9.36
C VAL A 149 -4.82 13.27 -9.57
N THR A 150 -5.29 13.31 -10.80
CA THR A 150 -6.72 13.51 -11.12
C THR A 150 -7.58 12.36 -10.59
N LEU A 151 -7.12 11.11 -10.69
CA LEU A 151 -7.83 9.96 -10.12
C LEU A 151 -7.86 9.98 -8.59
N ILE A 152 -6.77 10.40 -7.95
CA ILE A 152 -6.71 10.61 -6.50
C ILE A 152 -7.76 11.63 -6.06
N GLU A 153 -7.86 12.78 -6.75
CA GLU A 153 -8.87 13.81 -6.43
C GLU A 153 -10.30 13.30 -6.51
N LYS A 154 -10.58 12.40 -7.44
CA LYS A 154 -11.91 11.77 -7.58
C LYS A 154 -12.17 10.72 -6.50
N ARG A 155 -11.12 10.03 -6.05
CA ARG A 155 -11.21 8.88 -5.14
C ARG A 155 -11.21 9.27 -3.67
N VAL A 156 -10.50 10.35 -3.30
CA VAL A 156 -10.32 10.74 -1.90
C VAL A 156 -11.64 11.09 -1.23
N GLU A 157 -11.86 10.53 -0.04
CA GLU A 157 -13.02 10.88 0.79
C GLU A 157 -12.86 12.30 1.36
N ARG A 158 -13.81 13.16 1.05
CA ARG A 158 -13.78 14.58 1.41
C ARG A 158 -14.58 14.91 2.67
N ASP A 159 -15.47 14.01 3.10
CA ASP A 159 -16.30 14.21 4.28
C ASP A 159 -15.60 13.66 5.52
N PRO A 160 -15.17 14.51 6.49
CA PRO A 160 -14.53 14.07 7.73
C PRO A 160 -15.40 13.13 8.57
N GLU A 161 -16.74 13.22 8.50
CA GLU A 161 -17.64 12.33 9.23
C GLU A 161 -17.52 10.88 8.74
N ARG A 162 -17.11 10.68 7.49
CA ARG A 162 -16.88 9.36 6.91
C ARG A 162 -15.50 8.79 7.21
N TRP A 163 -14.58 9.57 7.78
CA TRP A 163 -13.25 9.07 8.15
C TRP A 163 -13.26 8.10 9.36
N LYS A 164 -14.40 7.99 10.03
CA LYS A 164 -14.63 7.00 11.10
C LYS A 164 -14.76 5.55 10.60
N VAL A 165 -15.02 5.36 9.31
CA VAL A 165 -15.15 4.06 8.66
C VAL A 165 -14.04 3.82 7.64
N TYR A 166 -13.94 2.61 7.11
CA TYR A 166 -12.96 2.29 6.07
C TYR A 166 -13.26 3.09 4.80
N THR A 167 -12.38 4.04 4.50
CA THR A 167 -12.50 4.95 3.36
C THR A 167 -11.12 5.50 2.97
N PRO A 168 -10.88 5.86 1.69
CA PRO A 168 -9.61 6.41 1.23
C PRO A 168 -9.43 7.86 1.69
N ARG A 169 -8.90 8.05 2.88
CA ARG A 169 -8.57 9.36 3.45
C ARG A 169 -7.40 10.01 2.73
N PRO A 170 -7.18 11.34 2.85
CA PRO A 170 -6.04 12.05 2.25
C PRO A 170 -4.69 11.37 2.51
N SER A 171 -4.45 10.88 3.73
CA SER A 171 -3.22 10.19 4.13
C SER A 171 -2.94 8.88 3.37
N TYR A 172 -3.90 8.30 2.66
CA TYR A 172 -3.66 7.18 1.76
C TYR A 172 -2.81 7.59 0.54
N PHE A 173 -2.97 8.83 0.08
CA PHE A 173 -2.40 9.32 -1.17
C PHE A 173 -1.28 10.33 -0.97
N VAL A 174 -1.30 11.05 0.17
CA VAL A 174 -0.34 12.11 0.49
C VAL A 174 0.31 11.80 1.83
N ARG A 175 1.62 11.59 1.83
CA ARG A 175 2.41 11.27 3.04
C ARG A 175 3.38 12.41 3.41
N SER A 176 3.58 13.38 2.51
CA SER A 176 4.48 14.50 2.72
C SER A 176 4.07 15.72 1.87
N ARG A 177 4.63 16.88 2.21
CA ARG A 177 4.42 18.12 1.43
C ARG A 177 5.03 18.07 0.02
N THR A 178 5.90 17.11 -0.25
CA THR A 178 6.54 16.93 -1.56
C THR A 178 5.78 15.97 -2.48
N ASP A 179 4.74 15.31 -2.00
CA ASP A 179 3.96 14.40 -2.81
C ASP A 179 3.16 15.14 -3.88
N ALA A 180 3.12 14.60 -5.11
CA ALA A 180 2.54 15.27 -6.28
C ALA A 180 1.07 15.69 -6.10
N ALA A 181 0.29 14.93 -5.32
CA ALA A 181 -1.11 15.25 -5.05
C ALA A 181 -1.30 16.30 -3.93
N TYR A 182 -0.25 16.60 -3.11
CA TYR A 182 -0.39 17.50 -1.97
C TYR A 182 -0.93 18.89 -2.32
N PRO A 183 -0.45 19.59 -3.38
CA PRO A 183 -0.96 20.94 -3.70
C PRO A 183 -2.48 20.99 -3.91
N ARG A 184 -3.06 19.92 -4.48
CA ARG A 184 -4.51 19.83 -4.74
C ARG A 184 -5.32 19.37 -3.53
N LEU A 185 -4.70 18.62 -2.63
CA LEU A 185 -5.35 18.04 -1.45
C LEU A 185 -4.99 18.75 -0.15
N LYS A 186 -4.24 19.85 -0.19
CA LYS A 186 -3.70 20.54 0.99
C LYS A 186 -4.75 20.77 2.07
N ALA A 187 -5.89 21.34 1.74
CA ALA A 187 -6.94 21.63 2.72
C ALA A 187 -7.51 20.35 3.37
N LEU A 188 -7.65 19.26 2.60
CA LEU A 188 -8.10 17.97 3.12
C LEU A 188 -7.04 17.30 4.00
N VAL A 189 -5.76 17.42 3.62
CA VAL A 189 -4.64 16.92 4.42
C VAL A 189 -4.60 17.63 5.78
N GLU A 190 -4.70 18.97 5.79
CA GLU A 190 -4.72 19.73 7.04
C GLU A 190 -5.93 19.34 7.91
N ALA A 191 -7.10 19.17 7.30
CA ALA A 191 -8.29 18.71 8.02
C ALA A 191 -8.13 17.29 8.60
N GLU A 192 -7.46 16.37 7.89
CA GLU A 192 -7.19 15.02 8.41
C GLU A 192 -6.15 15.06 9.55
N LEU A 193 -5.14 15.93 9.47
CA LEU A 193 -4.19 16.12 10.57
C LEU A 193 -4.90 16.59 11.84
N ASP A 194 -5.80 17.56 11.74
CA ASP A 194 -6.64 18.03 12.86
C ASP A 194 -7.53 16.90 13.37
N TYR A 195 -8.22 16.19 12.47
CA TYR A 195 -9.05 15.02 12.83
C TYR A 195 -8.27 13.96 13.61
N LEU A 196 -7.04 13.63 13.20
CA LEU A 196 -6.21 12.64 13.90
C LEU A 196 -5.82 13.11 15.30
N ILE A 197 -5.53 14.39 15.48
CA ILE A 197 -5.22 14.98 16.80
C ILE A 197 -6.46 14.96 17.69
N ASP A 198 -7.58 15.44 17.18
CA ASP A 198 -8.84 15.56 17.94
C ASP A 198 -9.44 14.21 18.33
N THR A 199 -9.18 13.18 17.54
CA THR A 199 -9.66 11.80 17.78
C THR A 199 -8.59 10.88 18.37
N CYS A 200 -7.45 11.42 18.76
CA CYS A 200 -6.39 10.65 19.41
C CYS A 200 -6.88 10.12 20.75
N PRO A 201 -6.89 8.79 20.98
CA PRO A 201 -7.29 8.25 22.27
C PRO A 201 -6.25 8.56 23.36
N GLU A 202 -6.65 8.50 24.63
CA GLU A 202 -5.75 8.73 25.79
C GLU A 202 -4.52 7.81 25.82
N ASN A 203 -4.59 6.65 25.18
CA ASN A 203 -3.49 5.68 25.07
C ASN A 203 -2.70 5.78 23.74
N ASP A 204 -2.91 6.84 22.98
CA ASP A 204 -2.25 7.13 21.68
C ASP A 204 -2.38 6.02 20.62
N VAL A 205 -3.39 5.13 20.74
CA VAL A 205 -3.58 4.02 19.82
C VAL A 205 -4.97 4.05 19.19
N TRP A 206 -5.05 4.51 17.94
CA TRP A 206 -6.31 4.57 17.18
C TRP A 206 -6.90 3.20 16.90
N GLU A 207 -8.23 3.13 16.87
CA GLU A 207 -8.95 1.94 16.44
C GLU A 207 -8.84 1.75 14.92
N ILE A 208 -8.98 0.48 14.48
CA ILE A 208 -9.11 0.16 13.06
C ILE A 208 -10.57 0.30 12.61
N PRO A 209 -10.84 0.87 11.42
CA PRO A 209 -12.20 1.09 10.93
C PRO A 209 -12.83 -0.14 10.24
N TRP A 210 -12.33 -1.35 10.47
CA TRP A 210 -12.84 -2.60 9.90
C TRP A 210 -12.90 -3.73 10.91
N SER A 211 -13.64 -4.78 10.59
CA SER A 211 -13.75 -6.00 11.39
C SER A 211 -13.77 -7.23 10.49
N TRP A 212 -13.69 -8.42 11.08
CA TRP A 212 -13.91 -9.69 10.37
C TRP A 212 -15.35 -10.19 10.52
N PHE A 213 -16.29 -9.32 10.85
CA PHE A 213 -17.73 -9.60 10.94
C PHE A 213 -18.09 -10.82 11.81
N GLY A 214 -17.32 -11.04 12.88
CA GLY A 214 -17.50 -12.16 13.79
C GLY A 214 -16.80 -13.46 13.36
N LEU A 215 -16.17 -13.51 12.21
CA LEU A 215 -15.36 -14.66 11.81
C LEU A 215 -14.06 -14.75 12.61
N TYR A 216 -13.73 -15.95 13.06
CA TYR A 216 -12.49 -16.23 13.82
C TYR A 216 -12.21 -15.23 14.95
N PRO A 217 -13.09 -15.07 15.95
CA PRO A 217 -13.03 -13.97 16.91
C PRO A 217 -11.70 -13.89 17.66
N GLU A 218 -11.13 -15.01 18.09
CA GLU A 218 -9.83 -15.05 18.78
C GLU A 218 -8.68 -14.61 17.88
N ALA A 219 -8.63 -15.13 16.65
CA ALA A 219 -7.62 -14.75 15.67
C ALA A 219 -7.77 -13.27 15.26
N PHE A 220 -9.01 -12.76 15.18
CA PHE A 220 -9.24 -11.36 14.91
C PHE A 220 -8.71 -10.46 16.04
N GLN A 221 -8.84 -10.83 17.31
CA GLN A 221 -8.27 -10.02 18.41
C GLN A 221 -6.75 -9.86 18.27
N VAL A 222 -6.05 -10.93 17.89
CA VAL A 222 -4.61 -10.86 17.62
C VAL A 222 -4.31 -9.95 16.41
N ALA A 223 -5.02 -10.16 15.32
CA ALA A 223 -4.86 -9.36 14.10
C ALA A 223 -5.20 -7.87 14.35
N ARG A 224 -6.27 -7.59 15.12
CA ARG A 224 -6.68 -6.24 15.51
C ARG A 224 -5.57 -5.52 16.26
N THR A 225 -4.91 -6.18 17.22
CA THR A 225 -3.80 -5.59 17.97
C THR A 225 -2.66 -5.18 17.04
N TRP A 226 -2.27 -6.03 16.09
CA TRP A 226 -1.23 -5.70 15.13
C TRP A 226 -1.63 -4.57 14.19
N TRP A 227 -2.87 -4.57 13.70
CA TRP A 227 -3.36 -3.50 12.82
C TRP A 227 -3.48 -2.16 13.55
N LYS A 228 -3.88 -2.16 14.82
CA LYS A 228 -3.86 -0.94 15.65
C LYS A 228 -2.46 -0.38 15.79
N SER A 229 -1.48 -1.24 16.10
CA SER A 229 -0.07 -0.83 16.19
C SER A 229 0.44 -0.25 14.87
N TRP A 230 0.11 -0.92 13.75
CA TRP A 230 0.46 -0.44 12.42
C TRP A 230 -0.16 0.94 12.12
N LYS A 231 -1.46 1.10 12.42
CA LYS A 231 -2.16 2.37 12.23
C LYS A 231 -1.60 3.49 13.10
N ALA A 232 -1.20 3.20 14.32
CA ALA A 232 -0.54 4.19 15.17
C ALA A 232 0.78 4.66 14.54
N ILE A 233 1.60 3.75 14.03
CA ILE A 233 2.85 4.08 13.33
C ILE A 233 2.56 4.94 12.08
N GLU A 234 1.57 4.58 11.25
CA GLU A 234 1.20 5.34 10.06
C GLU A 234 0.71 6.75 10.42
N ASN A 235 -0.17 6.88 11.41
CA ASN A 235 -0.71 8.16 11.86
C ASN A 235 0.39 9.06 12.45
N LEU A 236 1.26 8.51 13.30
CA LEU A 236 2.38 9.25 13.86
C LEU A 236 3.37 9.69 12.79
N ALA A 237 3.72 8.81 11.84
CA ALA A 237 4.59 9.17 10.72
C ALA A 237 3.98 10.28 9.85
N PHE A 238 2.66 10.24 9.63
CA PHE A 238 1.95 11.29 8.90
C PHE A 238 1.95 12.62 9.67
N LEU A 239 1.63 12.62 10.96
CA LEU A 239 1.70 13.80 11.81
C LEU A 239 3.13 14.41 11.86
N MET A 240 4.15 13.56 11.98
CA MET A 240 5.56 14.00 11.95
C MET A 240 5.95 14.63 10.62
N ALA A 241 5.53 14.08 9.48
CA ALA A 241 5.83 14.60 8.15
C ALA A 241 5.26 16.00 7.91
N PHE A 242 4.25 16.40 8.71
CA PHE A 242 3.60 17.71 8.65
C PHE A 242 3.88 18.60 9.87
N ASP A 243 4.90 18.27 10.68
CA ASP A 243 5.32 19.01 11.87
C ASP A 243 4.20 19.20 12.92
N ARG A 244 3.31 18.20 13.06
CA ARG A 244 2.19 18.21 14.00
C ARG A 244 2.48 17.48 15.32
N ILE A 245 3.71 16.98 15.50
CA ILE A 245 4.20 16.37 16.75
C ILE A 245 5.32 17.24 17.29
N GLU A 246 5.22 17.61 18.56
CA GLU A 246 6.31 18.33 19.23
C GLU A 246 7.55 17.42 19.36
N PRO A 247 8.74 17.93 19.03
CA PRO A 247 9.96 17.17 19.25
C PRO A 247 10.14 16.91 20.75
N VAL A 248 10.41 15.67 21.10
CA VAL A 248 10.78 15.32 22.49
C VAL A 248 12.01 16.12 22.87
N LYS A 249 11.87 17.04 23.84
CA LYS A 249 13.02 17.74 24.41
C LYS A 249 13.95 16.68 24.99
N LYS A 250 15.15 16.51 24.41
CA LYS A 250 16.20 15.71 25.03
C LYS A 250 16.41 16.31 26.42
N GLY A 251 16.05 15.55 27.46
CA GLY A 251 16.37 15.93 28.83
C GLY A 251 17.86 16.21 28.91
N ASN A 252 18.22 17.34 29.46
CA ASN A 252 19.64 17.60 29.83
C ASN A 252 20.04 16.48 30.80
N GLU A 253 20.78 15.51 30.32
CA GLU A 253 21.56 14.63 31.21
C GLU A 253 22.67 15.48 31.83
N ASN A 254 22.30 16.22 32.85
CA ASN A 254 23.27 16.73 33.78
C ASN A 254 23.75 15.54 34.62
N HIS A 255 24.80 14.88 34.19
CA HIS A 255 25.60 14.04 35.06
C HIS A 255 26.41 14.96 35.97
N GLU A 256 25.97 15.10 37.22
CA GLU A 256 26.83 15.45 38.34
C GLU A 256 27.56 14.21 38.87
#